data_888647585c79a3be61b86881d6c7d583
#
_entry.id   888647585c79a3be61b86881d6c7d583
#
_cell.length_a   1.000
_cell.length_b   1.000
_cell.length_c   1.000
_cell.angle_alpha   90.00
_cell.angle_beta   90.00
_cell.angle_gamma   90.00
#
_symmetry.space_group_name_H-M   'P 1'
#
loop_
_entity.id
_entity.type
_entity.pdbx_description
1 polymer ?
#
loop_
_entity_poly.entity_id
_entity_poly.type
_entity_poly.pdbx_seq_one_letter_code
_entity_poly.pdbx_strand_id
1 'polypeptide(L)'
;MEFSAEPSSIERGQSAILRWSVSNATDISIDNGVGTVPASGNRRVIPSDTTTYTLRAMGPGGNITATATVTVTAPAPPPPTENKGTLESRIQSDLQDAYFDYDSSNVRGDARTALTADAEALKRIFADFPNATIMIEGNCDERGSAEYNLGLGDRRASAAKDFLVAQGVPADKLKTISYGKERPVCTDATESCWQKNRHDHFSAGQ
;
A
#
# COMPACT_ATOMS: atom_id res chain seq x y z
N MET A 1 -18.49 -45.08 -18.61
CA MET A 1 -17.15 -44.67 -18.15
C MET A 1 -17.18 -43.18 -17.87
N GLU A 2 -16.77 -42.78 -16.68
CA GLU A 2 -16.60 -41.37 -16.27
C GLU A 2 -15.14 -41.16 -15.94
N PHE A 3 -14.58 -39.99 -16.35
CA PHE A 3 -13.23 -39.56 -16.00
C PHE A 3 -13.18 -38.06 -15.97
N SER A 4 -12.80 -37.51 -14.83
CA SER A 4 -12.76 -36.05 -14.59
C SER A 4 -11.57 -35.63 -13.71
N ALA A 5 -11.25 -34.34 -13.74
CA ALA A 5 -10.30 -33.70 -12.86
C ALA A 5 -10.98 -32.54 -12.11
N GLU A 6 -10.82 -32.50 -10.80
CA GLU A 6 -11.40 -31.45 -9.93
C GLU A 6 -10.35 -30.90 -8.95
N PRO A 7 -10.12 -29.59 -8.96
CA PRO A 7 -10.58 -28.63 -9.97
C PRO A 7 -9.89 -28.87 -11.33
N SER A 8 -10.52 -28.46 -12.43
CA SER A 8 -9.95 -28.55 -13.79
C SER A 8 -8.92 -27.45 -14.10
N SER A 9 -8.78 -26.44 -13.22
CA SER A 9 -7.78 -25.39 -13.29
C SER A 9 -7.16 -25.20 -11.91
N ILE A 10 -5.82 -25.13 -11.87
CA ILE A 10 -5.02 -24.95 -10.66
C ILE A 10 -3.92 -23.92 -10.92
N GLU A 11 -3.43 -23.28 -9.86
CA GLU A 11 -2.16 -22.54 -9.92
C GLU A 11 -0.97 -23.52 -9.82
N ARG A 12 0.17 -23.14 -10.39
CA ARG A 12 1.38 -23.95 -10.31
C ARG A 12 1.73 -24.27 -8.84
N GLY A 13 1.88 -25.56 -8.54
CA GLY A 13 2.15 -26.06 -7.18
C GLY A 13 0.89 -26.48 -6.41
N GLN A 14 -0.30 -26.17 -6.90
CA GLN A 14 -1.54 -26.70 -6.35
C GLN A 14 -1.87 -28.10 -6.90
N SER A 15 -2.87 -28.74 -6.33
CA SER A 15 -3.24 -30.11 -6.68
C SER A 15 -4.66 -30.19 -7.23
N ALA A 16 -4.87 -31.14 -8.16
CA ALA A 16 -6.17 -31.60 -8.61
C ALA A 16 -6.39 -33.05 -8.22
N ILE A 17 -7.64 -33.49 -8.20
CA ILE A 17 -8.04 -34.88 -7.96
C ILE A 17 -8.62 -35.42 -9.25
N LEU A 18 -7.97 -36.44 -9.81
CA LEU A 18 -8.55 -37.26 -10.89
C LEU A 18 -9.58 -38.22 -10.28
N ARG A 19 -10.76 -38.32 -10.86
CA ARG A 19 -11.82 -39.26 -10.48
C ARG A 19 -12.22 -40.09 -11.68
N TRP A 20 -12.43 -41.40 -11.49
CA TRP A 20 -12.86 -42.29 -12.56
C TRP A 20 -13.81 -43.35 -12.04
N SER A 21 -14.66 -43.79 -12.96
CA SER A 21 -15.53 -44.94 -12.79
C SER A 21 -15.70 -45.65 -14.14
N VAL A 22 -15.28 -46.91 -14.21
CA VAL A 22 -15.30 -47.74 -15.42
C VAL A 22 -16.02 -49.04 -15.11
N SER A 23 -16.92 -49.46 -15.97
CA SER A 23 -17.62 -50.74 -15.87
C SER A 23 -17.16 -51.72 -16.97
N ASN A 24 -17.13 -53.02 -16.67
CA ASN A 24 -16.83 -54.09 -17.62
C ASN A 24 -15.43 -53.98 -18.28
N ALA A 25 -14.43 -53.52 -17.55
CA ALA A 25 -13.04 -53.54 -17.98
C ALA A 25 -12.19 -54.48 -17.12
N THR A 26 -11.22 -55.14 -17.76
CA THR A 26 -10.27 -56.05 -17.10
C THR A 26 -8.92 -55.37 -16.84
N ASP A 27 -8.58 -54.37 -17.61
CA ASP A 27 -7.34 -53.62 -17.47
C ASP A 27 -7.61 -52.09 -17.64
N ILE A 28 -7.17 -51.31 -16.66
CA ILE A 28 -7.40 -49.88 -16.66
C ILE A 28 -6.10 -49.16 -16.28
N SER A 29 -5.71 -48.22 -17.10
CA SER A 29 -4.52 -47.39 -16.84
C SER A 29 -4.76 -45.92 -17.15
N ILE A 30 -4.03 -45.06 -16.45
CA ILE A 30 -4.00 -43.62 -16.69
C ILE A 30 -2.55 -43.25 -16.93
N ASP A 31 -2.30 -42.44 -17.96
CA ASP A 31 -0.96 -41.97 -18.33
C ASP A 31 -0.42 -40.91 -17.37
N ASN A 32 0.66 -40.23 -17.76
CA ASN A 32 1.30 -39.16 -17.00
C ASN A 32 1.66 -39.55 -15.55
N GLY A 33 2.18 -40.77 -15.37
CA GLY A 33 2.74 -41.28 -14.10
C GLY A 33 1.71 -41.81 -13.09
N VAL A 34 0.42 -41.92 -13.48
CA VAL A 34 -0.60 -42.50 -12.60
C VAL A 34 -0.51 -44.02 -12.62
N GLY A 35 -0.38 -44.66 -13.81
CA GLY A 35 -0.22 -46.10 -13.99
C GLY A 35 -1.53 -46.88 -13.97
N THR A 36 -1.46 -48.21 -13.65
CA THR A 36 -2.62 -49.10 -13.56
C THR A 36 -3.48 -48.78 -12.34
N VAL A 37 -4.78 -48.72 -12.51
CA VAL A 37 -5.75 -48.31 -11.49
C VAL A 37 -6.95 -49.29 -11.40
N PRO A 38 -7.67 -49.38 -10.26
CA PRO A 38 -8.89 -50.16 -10.14
C PRO A 38 -10.04 -49.58 -10.97
N ALA A 39 -11.14 -50.30 -11.08
CA ALA A 39 -12.30 -49.93 -11.87
C ALA A 39 -12.95 -48.59 -11.46
N SER A 40 -12.79 -48.18 -10.24
CA SER A 40 -13.21 -46.84 -9.75
C SER A 40 -12.23 -46.33 -8.70
N GLY A 41 -12.10 -45.04 -8.64
CA GLY A 41 -11.19 -44.43 -7.63
C GLY A 41 -10.94 -42.95 -7.86
N ASN A 42 -10.01 -42.46 -7.06
CA ASN A 42 -9.48 -41.08 -7.20
C ASN A 42 -7.98 -41.06 -6.97
N ARG A 43 -7.31 -40.08 -7.55
CA ARG A 43 -5.87 -39.84 -7.39
C ARG A 43 -5.55 -38.35 -7.36
N ARG A 44 -4.82 -37.94 -6.36
CA ARG A 44 -4.27 -36.57 -6.30
C ARG A 44 -3.07 -36.45 -7.25
N VAL A 45 -3.06 -35.41 -8.07
CA VAL A 45 -1.97 -35.05 -8.99
C VAL A 45 -1.55 -33.61 -8.78
N ILE A 46 -0.28 -33.29 -9.03
CA ILE A 46 0.30 -31.95 -8.91
C ILE A 46 1.12 -31.69 -10.18
N PRO A 47 0.46 -31.45 -11.32
CA PRO A 47 1.18 -31.16 -12.54
C PRO A 47 1.86 -29.77 -12.47
N SER A 48 3.07 -29.66 -13.01
CA SER A 48 3.79 -28.38 -13.12
C SER A 48 3.31 -27.53 -14.30
N ASP A 49 2.72 -28.18 -15.30
CA ASP A 49 2.25 -27.58 -16.54
C ASP A 49 0.90 -28.16 -16.92
N THR A 50 0.12 -27.46 -17.75
CA THR A 50 -1.16 -27.95 -18.22
C THR A 50 -1.02 -29.36 -18.78
N THR A 51 -1.70 -30.31 -18.15
CA THR A 51 -1.55 -31.74 -18.43
C THR A 51 -2.89 -32.35 -18.75
N THR A 52 -2.95 -33.07 -19.87
CA THR A 52 -4.13 -33.91 -20.23
C THR A 52 -3.82 -35.36 -19.86
N TYR A 53 -4.59 -35.88 -18.93
CA TYR A 53 -4.54 -37.29 -18.53
C TYR A 53 -5.46 -38.12 -19.42
N THR A 54 -4.98 -39.27 -19.88
CA THR A 54 -5.77 -40.18 -20.69
C THR A 54 -5.99 -41.51 -19.92
N LEU A 55 -7.22 -41.80 -19.61
CA LEU A 55 -7.62 -43.13 -19.09
C LEU A 55 -7.88 -44.04 -20.25
N ARG A 56 -7.27 -45.22 -20.23
CA ARG A 56 -7.48 -46.34 -21.18
C ARG A 56 -8.05 -47.51 -20.41
N ALA A 57 -9.14 -48.06 -20.91
CA ALA A 57 -9.76 -49.22 -20.34
C ALA A 57 -9.95 -50.29 -21.42
N MET A 58 -9.52 -51.53 -21.13
CA MET A 58 -9.62 -52.71 -21.99
C MET A 58 -10.57 -53.72 -21.38
N GLY A 59 -11.43 -54.33 -22.18
CA GLY A 59 -12.37 -55.33 -21.73
C GLY A 59 -12.93 -56.19 -22.90
N PRO A 60 -13.85 -57.12 -22.62
CA PRO A 60 -14.43 -58.00 -23.65
C PRO A 60 -15.12 -57.27 -24.80
N GLY A 61 -15.53 -56.01 -24.59
CA GLY A 61 -16.18 -55.16 -25.61
C GLY A 61 -15.19 -54.27 -26.39
N GLY A 62 -13.86 -54.44 -26.18
CA GLY A 62 -12.83 -53.62 -26.85
C GLY A 62 -12.17 -52.61 -25.93
N ASN A 63 -11.49 -51.63 -26.54
CA ASN A 63 -10.75 -50.58 -25.85
C ASN A 63 -11.52 -49.26 -25.89
N ILE A 64 -11.59 -48.58 -24.77
CA ILE A 64 -12.15 -47.23 -24.68
C ILE A 64 -11.18 -46.29 -24.01
N THR A 65 -11.24 -45.02 -24.38
CA THR A 65 -10.40 -43.96 -23.78
C THR A 65 -11.26 -42.76 -23.36
N ALA A 66 -10.84 -42.10 -22.29
CA ALA A 66 -11.37 -40.82 -21.86
C ALA A 66 -10.23 -39.91 -21.43
N THR A 67 -10.42 -38.59 -21.53
CA THR A 67 -9.42 -37.62 -21.16
C THR A 67 -9.94 -36.64 -20.11
N ALA A 68 -9.05 -36.18 -19.22
CA ALA A 68 -9.32 -35.14 -18.27
C ALA A 68 -8.11 -34.19 -18.27
N THR A 69 -8.33 -32.89 -18.49
CA THR A 69 -7.26 -31.89 -18.54
C THR A 69 -7.23 -31.08 -17.25
N VAL A 70 -6.05 -30.95 -16.67
CA VAL A 70 -5.77 -30.01 -15.59
C VAL A 70 -4.99 -28.86 -16.19
N THR A 71 -5.62 -27.69 -16.25
CA THR A 71 -4.99 -26.45 -16.70
C THR A 71 -4.15 -25.86 -15.56
N VAL A 72 -2.88 -25.61 -15.79
CA VAL A 72 -1.99 -24.96 -14.81
C VAL A 72 -1.74 -23.53 -15.23
N THR A 73 -2.17 -22.61 -14.39
CA THR A 73 -1.93 -21.18 -14.57
C THR A 73 -0.68 -20.74 -13.79
N ALA A 74 0.06 -19.76 -14.31
CA ALA A 74 1.10 -19.11 -13.51
C ALA A 74 0.44 -18.42 -12.29
N PRO A 75 1.13 -18.38 -11.14
CA PRO A 75 0.69 -17.54 -10.03
C PRO A 75 0.43 -16.13 -10.55
N ALA A 76 -0.66 -15.49 -10.10
CA ALA A 76 -0.91 -14.10 -10.44
C ALA A 76 0.35 -13.29 -10.08
N PRO A 77 0.84 -12.37 -10.95
CA PRO A 77 1.92 -11.48 -10.57
C PRO A 77 1.48 -10.76 -9.29
N PRO A 78 2.42 -10.54 -8.33
CA PRO A 78 2.08 -9.74 -7.17
C PRO A 78 1.48 -8.41 -7.65
N PRO A 79 0.49 -7.87 -6.95
CA PRO A 79 -0.07 -6.57 -7.31
C PRO A 79 1.10 -5.60 -7.47
N PRO A 80 1.06 -4.68 -8.46
CA PRO A 80 2.11 -3.69 -8.64
C PRO A 80 2.36 -3.05 -7.28
N THR A 81 3.58 -3.12 -6.77
CA THR A 81 4.00 -2.30 -5.64
C THR A 81 3.80 -0.88 -6.13
N GLU A 82 2.73 -0.22 -5.69
CA GLU A 82 2.57 1.21 -5.89
C GLU A 82 3.87 1.82 -5.43
N ASN A 83 4.53 2.55 -6.31
CA ASN A 83 5.75 3.29 -5.96
C ASN A 83 5.29 4.42 -5.03
N LYS A 84 5.23 4.12 -3.72
CA LYS A 84 4.74 5.05 -2.69
C LYS A 84 5.60 6.31 -2.57
N GLY A 85 6.65 6.41 -3.37
CA GLY A 85 7.64 7.47 -3.27
C GLY A 85 8.45 7.37 -1.97
N THR A 86 9.30 8.34 -1.72
CA THR A 86 9.95 8.50 -0.42
C THR A 86 9.04 9.33 0.51
N LEU A 87 9.26 9.22 1.84
CA LEU A 87 8.55 10.04 2.82
C LEU A 87 8.69 11.54 2.48
N GLU A 88 9.90 11.99 2.15
CA GLU A 88 10.20 13.38 1.82
C GLU A 88 9.41 13.84 0.58
N SER A 89 9.36 12.99 -0.47
CA SER A 89 8.61 13.35 -1.68
C SER A 89 7.11 13.46 -1.43
N ARG A 90 6.57 12.61 -0.53
CA ARG A 90 5.15 12.66 -0.14
C ARG A 90 4.84 13.90 0.71
N ILE A 91 5.72 14.25 1.65
CA ILE A 91 5.60 15.49 2.43
C ILE A 91 5.57 16.69 1.49
N GLN A 92 6.53 16.77 0.57
CA GLN A 92 6.65 17.89 -0.35
C GLN A 92 5.50 18.03 -1.35
N SER A 93 4.89 16.90 -1.77
CA SER A 93 3.78 16.90 -2.73
C SER A 93 2.41 17.06 -2.10
N ASP A 94 2.21 16.53 -0.90
CA ASP A 94 0.89 16.33 -0.30
C ASP A 94 0.58 17.33 0.82
N LEU A 95 1.59 17.97 1.42
CA LEU A 95 1.43 18.96 2.49
C LEU A 95 1.66 20.37 2.02
N GLN A 96 0.97 21.31 2.64
CA GLN A 96 1.02 22.74 2.33
C GLN A 96 1.50 23.53 3.55
N ASP A 97 2.23 24.61 3.31
CA ASP A 97 2.62 25.54 4.39
C ASP A 97 1.38 26.23 4.98
N ALA A 98 1.36 26.35 6.31
CA ALA A 98 0.33 27.10 7.02
C ALA A 98 0.82 28.53 7.31
N TYR A 99 0.13 29.53 6.80
CA TYR A 99 0.55 30.95 6.91
C TYR A 99 -0.16 31.65 8.07
N PHE A 100 0.56 32.65 8.65
CA PHE A 100 0.10 33.41 9.81
C PHE A 100 0.13 34.92 9.57
N ASP A 101 -0.72 35.62 10.33
CA ASP A 101 -0.71 37.06 10.35
C ASP A 101 0.51 37.61 11.12
N TYR A 102 0.81 38.90 10.94
CA TYR A 102 1.85 39.58 11.68
C TYR A 102 1.59 39.49 13.18
N ASP A 103 2.65 39.13 13.92
CA ASP A 103 2.62 39.02 15.39
C ASP A 103 1.52 38.12 15.95
N SER A 104 1.12 37.10 15.19
CA SER A 104 0.06 36.19 15.56
C SER A 104 0.49 34.73 15.39
N SER A 105 -0.01 33.87 16.28
CA SER A 105 0.02 32.40 16.19
C SER A 105 -1.37 31.80 16.00
N ASN A 106 -2.39 32.62 15.77
CA ASN A 106 -3.73 32.13 15.49
C ASN A 106 -3.80 31.50 14.11
N VAL A 107 -4.30 30.28 14.01
CA VAL A 107 -4.54 29.61 12.74
C VAL A 107 -5.66 30.33 12.00
N ARG A 108 -5.33 31.06 10.95
CA ARG A 108 -6.28 31.87 10.12
C ARG A 108 -7.08 30.98 9.17
N GLY A 109 -8.07 31.54 8.50
CA GLY A 109 -9.03 30.77 7.70
C GLY A 109 -8.41 29.97 6.56
N ASP A 110 -7.46 30.56 5.82
CA ASP A 110 -6.70 29.86 4.76
C ASP A 110 -5.79 28.76 5.34
N ALA A 111 -5.08 29.03 6.44
CA ALA A 111 -4.27 28.03 7.14
C ALA A 111 -5.14 26.86 7.66
N ARG A 112 -6.37 27.12 8.15
CA ARG A 112 -7.31 26.06 8.54
C ARG A 112 -7.66 25.15 7.36
N THR A 113 -7.87 25.74 6.17
CA THR A 113 -8.18 24.98 4.96
C THR A 113 -7.01 24.09 4.56
N ALA A 114 -5.77 24.66 4.54
CA ALA A 114 -4.55 23.89 4.26
C ALA A 114 -4.36 22.77 5.28
N LEU A 115 -4.35 23.08 6.57
CA LEU A 115 -4.15 22.08 7.65
C LEU A 115 -5.25 21.00 7.68
N THR A 116 -6.48 21.29 7.24
CA THR A 116 -7.52 20.26 7.12
C THR A 116 -7.18 19.26 5.99
N ALA A 117 -6.71 19.75 4.85
CA ALA A 117 -6.23 18.90 3.76
C ALA A 117 -4.98 18.11 4.19
N ASP A 118 -4.07 18.77 4.89
CA ASP A 118 -2.85 18.15 5.42
C ASP A 118 -3.14 17.05 6.43
N ALA A 119 -4.15 17.20 7.28
CA ALA A 119 -4.56 16.16 8.22
C ALA A 119 -4.97 14.86 7.49
N GLU A 120 -5.70 14.96 6.39
CA GLU A 120 -6.06 13.80 5.58
C GLU A 120 -4.86 13.22 4.83
N ALA A 121 -3.95 14.07 4.35
CA ALA A 121 -2.71 13.64 3.73
C ALA A 121 -1.80 12.92 4.74
N LEU A 122 -1.63 13.46 5.95
CA LEU A 122 -0.84 12.87 7.03
C LEU A 122 -1.35 11.49 7.46
N LYS A 123 -2.67 11.30 7.54
CA LYS A 123 -3.26 9.98 7.81
C LYS A 123 -2.86 8.95 6.76
N ARG A 124 -2.85 9.32 5.47
CA ARG A 124 -2.39 8.44 4.37
C ARG A 124 -0.88 8.21 4.45
N ILE A 125 -0.09 9.26 4.70
CA ILE A 125 1.37 9.15 4.86
C ILE A 125 1.70 8.20 6.00
N PHE A 126 1.05 8.29 7.16
CA PHE A 126 1.31 7.38 8.28
C PHE A 126 0.80 5.96 8.07
N ALA A 127 -0.19 5.75 7.20
CA ALA A 127 -0.58 4.41 6.76
C ALA A 127 0.50 3.77 5.88
N ASP A 128 1.11 4.56 4.99
CA ASP A 128 2.20 4.12 4.11
C ASP A 128 3.55 4.02 4.81
N PHE A 129 3.82 4.90 5.79
CA PHE A 129 5.05 5.00 6.57
C PHE A 129 4.76 4.94 8.08
N PRO A 130 4.46 3.76 8.65
CA PRO A 130 3.99 3.63 10.04
C PRO A 130 4.96 4.15 11.11
N ASN A 131 6.25 4.18 10.81
CA ASN A 131 7.30 4.65 11.74
C ASN A 131 7.71 6.10 11.51
N ALA A 132 7.10 6.79 10.54
CA ALA A 132 7.43 8.18 10.25
C ALA A 132 6.99 9.12 11.38
N THR A 133 7.76 10.17 11.56
CA THR A 133 7.39 11.36 12.32
C THR A 133 7.50 12.57 11.42
N ILE A 134 6.68 13.58 11.66
CA ILE A 134 6.67 14.83 10.91
C ILE A 134 7.10 15.95 11.86
N MET A 135 8.00 16.79 11.38
CA MET A 135 8.42 18.00 12.05
C MET A 135 7.61 19.18 11.50
N ILE A 136 7.04 19.97 12.39
CA ILE A 136 6.36 21.24 12.10
C ILE A 136 7.33 22.35 12.46
N GLU A 137 7.79 23.09 11.47
CA GLU A 137 8.85 24.09 11.58
C GLU A 137 8.24 25.49 11.58
N GLY A 138 8.21 26.14 12.75
CA GLY A 138 7.65 27.48 12.90
C GLY A 138 8.62 28.57 12.48
N ASN A 139 8.20 29.41 11.52
CA ASN A 139 8.99 30.49 10.95
C ASN A 139 8.31 31.85 11.13
N CYS A 140 9.13 32.91 11.21
CA CYS A 140 8.71 34.29 11.37
C CYS A 140 9.39 35.19 10.34
N ASP A 141 8.82 36.40 10.14
CA ASP A 141 9.51 37.44 9.40
C ASP A 141 10.64 38.06 10.23
N GLU A 142 11.47 38.88 9.60
CA GLU A 142 12.68 39.45 10.18
C GLU A 142 12.47 40.45 11.33
N ARG A 143 11.24 40.97 11.50
CA ARG A 143 10.93 42.04 12.47
C ARG A 143 10.92 41.51 13.91
N GLY A 144 11.47 42.25 14.84
CA GLY A 144 11.59 41.87 16.25
C GLY A 144 12.91 41.19 16.60
N SER A 145 13.11 40.88 17.87
CA SER A 145 14.30 40.17 18.36
C SER A 145 14.31 38.69 17.96
N ALA A 146 15.47 38.06 17.91
CA ALA A 146 15.60 36.62 17.64
C ALA A 146 14.87 35.78 18.69
N GLU A 147 15.00 36.11 19.96
CA GLU A 147 14.34 35.44 21.08
C GLU A 147 12.82 35.50 20.97
N TYR A 148 12.29 36.69 20.67
CA TYR A 148 10.85 36.89 20.48
C TYR A 148 10.31 36.02 19.34
N ASN A 149 10.99 36.04 18.19
CA ASN A 149 10.60 35.28 17.01
C ASN A 149 10.74 33.78 17.24
N LEU A 150 11.75 33.33 18.00
CA LEU A 150 11.86 31.92 18.38
C LEU A 150 10.62 31.46 19.18
N GLY A 151 10.21 32.24 20.17
CA GLY A 151 9.01 31.98 20.95
C GLY A 151 7.71 32.10 20.13
N LEU A 152 7.63 33.01 19.15
CA LEU A 152 6.48 33.17 18.27
C LEU A 152 6.37 31.98 17.30
N GLY A 153 7.49 31.53 16.71
CA GLY A 153 7.51 30.34 15.84
C GLY A 153 7.13 29.08 16.59
N ASP A 154 7.56 28.91 17.84
CA ASP A 154 7.15 27.77 18.69
C ASP A 154 5.64 27.77 18.93
N ARG A 155 5.04 28.93 19.25
CA ARG A 155 3.58 29.05 19.41
C ARG A 155 2.82 28.75 18.11
N ARG A 156 3.35 29.12 16.93
CA ARG A 156 2.76 28.81 15.62
C ARG A 156 2.77 27.31 15.36
N ALA A 157 3.94 26.69 15.44
CA ALA A 157 4.09 25.24 15.24
C ALA A 157 3.21 24.43 16.22
N SER A 158 3.11 24.89 17.49
CA SER A 158 2.21 24.26 18.46
C SER A 158 0.73 24.43 18.08
N ALA A 159 0.31 25.61 17.61
CA ALA A 159 -1.06 25.83 17.18
C ALA A 159 -1.45 24.99 15.95
N ALA A 160 -0.54 24.86 14.99
CA ALA A 160 -0.73 23.96 13.84
C ALA A 160 -0.80 22.49 14.28
N LYS A 161 0.08 22.05 15.17
CA LYS A 161 0.03 20.69 15.76
C LYS A 161 -1.30 20.43 16.45
N ASP A 162 -1.72 21.33 17.33
CA ASP A 162 -2.98 21.17 18.07
C ASP A 162 -4.18 21.07 17.12
N PHE A 163 -4.16 21.86 16.06
CA PHE A 163 -5.20 21.78 15.02
C PHE A 163 -5.20 20.43 14.33
N LEU A 164 -4.04 19.92 13.89
CA LEU A 164 -3.90 18.63 13.22
C LEU A 164 -4.34 17.47 14.14
N VAL A 165 -3.97 17.52 15.42
CA VAL A 165 -4.40 16.54 16.44
C VAL A 165 -5.92 16.57 16.62
N ALA A 166 -6.54 17.75 16.66
CA ALA A 166 -8.00 17.90 16.71
C ALA A 166 -8.68 17.31 15.46
N GLN A 167 -7.99 17.26 14.31
CA GLN A 167 -8.45 16.58 13.09
C GLN A 167 -8.17 15.07 13.10
N GLY A 168 -7.63 14.51 14.19
CA GLY A 168 -7.39 13.08 14.36
C GLY A 168 -6.02 12.58 13.89
N VAL A 169 -5.05 13.47 13.69
CA VAL A 169 -3.66 13.07 13.45
C VAL A 169 -3.01 12.65 14.77
N PRO A 170 -2.29 11.51 14.86
CA PRO A 170 -1.65 11.07 16.10
C PRO A 170 -0.60 12.07 16.62
N ALA A 171 -0.75 12.53 17.86
CA ALA A 171 0.10 13.55 18.47
C ALA A 171 1.57 13.13 18.64
N ASP A 172 1.83 11.85 18.86
CA ASP A 172 3.16 11.24 19.02
C ASP A 172 3.97 11.25 17.72
N LYS A 173 3.31 11.35 16.58
CA LYS A 173 3.92 11.43 15.25
C LYS A 173 4.23 12.86 14.80
N LEU A 174 3.81 13.86 15.55
CA LEU A 174 4.02 15.26 15.25
C LEU A 174 4.99 15.88 16.26
N LYS A 175 6.10 16.41 15.78
CA LYS A 175 7.07 17.17 16.56
C LYS A 175 7.08 18.62 16.10
N THR A 176 7.44 19.53 16.98
CA THR A 176 7.54 20.96 16.67
C THR A 176 8.96 21.46 16.87
N ILE A 177 9.38 22.40 16.05
CA ILE A 177 10.62 23.15 16.21
C ILE A 177 10.38 24.58 15.72
N SER A 178 10.99 25.54 16.36
CA SER A 178 10.98 26.93 15.89
C SER A 178 12.35 27.31 15.33
N TYR A 179 12.34 27.91 14.17
CA TYR A 179 13.51 28.59 13.61
C TYR A 179 13.41 30.11 13.78
N GLY A 180 12.27 30.59 14.31
CA GLY A 180 12.07 32.04 14.45
C GLY A 180 12.29 32.75 13.11
N LYS A 181 13.18 33.71 13.05
CA LYS A 181 13.51 34.43 11.83
C LYS A 181 14.80 33.98 11.11
N GLU A 182 15.38 32.84 11.53
CA GLU A 182 16.71 32.44 11.08
C GLU A 182 16.70 31.71 9.74
N ARG A 183 15.50 31.31 9.23
CA ARG A 183 15.33 30.61 7.96
C ARG A 183 14.37 31.35 7.01
N PRO A 184 14.71 32.57 6.55
CA PRO A 184 13.85 33.31 5.65
C PRO A 184 13.80 32.65 4.26
N VAL A 185 12.58 32.50 3.69
CA VAL A 185 12.38 32.09 2.30
C VAL A 185 12.36 33.26 1.33
N CYS A 186 12.28 34.47 1.89
CA CYS A 186 12.30 35.75 1.17
C CYS A 186 13.04 36.81 1.99
N THR A 187 13.86 37.64 1.36
CA THR A 187 14.75 38.60 2.04
C THR A 187 14.44 40.07 1.74
N ASP A 188 13.41 40.36 0.93
CA ASP A 188 13.02 41.73 0.65
C ASP A 188 12.25 42.34 1.81
N ALA A 189 12.52 43.60 2.15
CA ALA A 189 11.81 44.31 3.21
C ALA A 189 10.43 44.81 2.73
N THR A 190 9.55 43.87 2.36
CA THR A 190 8.18 44.13 1.87
C THR A 190 7.17 43.22 2.55
N GLU A 191 5.92 43.70 2.69
CA GLU A 191 4.85 42.86 3.32
C GLU A 191 4.61 41.56 2.57
N SER A 192 4.74 41.56 1.24
CA SER A 192 4.59 40.33 0.45
C SER A 192 5.69 39.30 0.74
N CYS A 193 6.90 39.75 1.05
CA CYS A 193 8.01 38.89 1.45
C CYS A 193 7.85 38.45 2.91
N TRP A 194 7.53 39.36 3.81
CA TRP A 194 7.27 39.03 5.21
C TRP A 194 6.14 38.03 5.38
N GLN A 195 5.06 38.15 4.58
CA GLN A 195 3.98 37.20 4.60
C GLN A 195 4.45 35.77 4.21
N LYS A 196 5.38 35.62 3.28
CA LYS A 196 5.95 34.32 2.92
C LYS A 196 6.80 33.72 4.05
N ASN A 197 7.47 34.56 4.84
CA ASN A 197 8.29 34.10 5.95
C ASN A 197 7.47 33.72 7.19
N ARG A 198 6.24 34.18 7.32
CA ARG A 198 5.35 33.83 8.43
C ARG A 198 4.59 32.53 8.14
N HIS A 199 5.27 31.41 8.20
CA HIS A 199 4.66 30.10 7.88
C HIS A 199 5.18 29.00 8.80
N ASP A 200 4.38 27.95 8.92
CA ASP A 200 4.85 26.66 9.38
C ASP A 200 5.09 25.76 8.18
N HIS A 201 6.25 25.15 8.12
CA HIS A 201 6.68 24.19 7.11
C HIS A 201 6.70 22.77 7.66
N PHE A 202 6.47 21.78 6.81
CA PHE A 202 6.46 20.36 7.20
C PHE A 202 7.67 19.63 6.61
N SER A 203 8.40 18.90 7.45
CA SER A 203 9.53 18.07 7.03
C SER A 203 9.51 16.70 7.71
N ALA A 204 10.33 15.76 7.22
CA ALA A 204 10.50 14.47 7.88
C ALA A 204 11.20 14.66 9.23
N GLY A 205 10.60 14.13 10.30
CA GLY A 205 11.24 14.09 11.61
C GLY A 205 12.34 13.04 11.64
N GLN A 206 13.42 13.37 12.33
CA GLN A 206 14.52 12.45 12.61
C GLN A 206 14.19 11.50 13.76
#